data_95e2890b2524b30a0383d145c5f25e0d
#
_entry.id   95e2890b2524b30a0383d145c5f25e0d
#
_cell.length_a   1.000
_cell.length_b   1.000
_cell.length_c   1.000
_cell.angle_alpha   90.00
_cell.angle_beta   90.00
_cell.angle_gamma   90.00
#
_symmetry.space_group_name_H-M   'P 1'
#
loop_
_entity.id
_entity.type
_entity.pdbx_description
1 polymer ?
#
loop_
_entity_poly.entity_id
_entity_poly.type
_entity_poly.pdbx_seq_one_letter_code
_entity_poly.pdbx_strand_id
1 'polypeptide(L)'
;MLVSAAAYGTLPILAKLAYGAGIRPAALLAARFAIATALFALLARGEAPPWRERLRLWGLGLVFVTNTFTYFTALETVSAATVALLIYSYPVIVTLLAALAGLEILRLRSLLAAVLAFAGCAFTASGPVAAGPGVAFALATAVIYAAYIVLGSRFAAGVKAETAALHVAQVCAAAYVPWAIFEGRGIPPHPRPWLLVVAIAVVPTVVALRTFLSGLGRVGPARAAVLSSFEVVVTMALSITLLGERLGPRQWLGATLILGAVLLQNLGAFPPFARAASGGGTSGEIR
;
A
#
# COMPACT_ATOMS: atom_id res chain seq x y z
N MET A 1 -7.60 2.31 10.39
CA MET A 1 -7.70 2.12 8.93
C MET A 1 -7.84 3.44 8.15
N LEU A 2 -8.86 4.28 8.37
CA LEU A 2 -9.01 5.55 7.59
C LEU A 2 -7.80 6.48 7.72
N VAL A 3 -7.21 6.63 8.92
CA VAL A 3 -5.98 7.40 9.12
C VAL A 3 -4.83 6.83 8.26
N SER A 4 -4.71 5.51 8.22
CA SER A 4 -3.71 4.83 7.37
C SER A 4 -3.95 5.11 5.90
N ALA A 5 -5.19 4.94 5.42
CA ALA A 5 -5.55 5.19 4.03
C ALA A 5 -5.30 6.65 3.62
N ALA A 6 -5.69 7.62 4.47
CA ALA A 6 -5.41 9.02 4.22
C ALA A 6 -3.90 9.30 4.18
N ALA A 7 -3.14 8.73 5.13
CA ALA A 7 -1.69 8.90 5.17
C ALA A 7 -1.00 8.28 3.94
N TYR A 8 -1.38 7.07 3.52
CA TYR A 8 -0.85 6.46 2.30
C TYR A 8 -1.23 7.26 1.05
N GLY A 9 -2.45 7.80 0.98
CA GLY A 9 -2.90 8.65 -0.13
C GLY A 9 -2.06 9.91 -0.36
N THR A 10 -1.31 10.36 0.65
CA THR A 10 -0.36 11.48 0.49
C THR A 10 0.95 11.06 -0.20
N LEU A 11 1.30 9.77 -0.24
CA LEU A 11 2.60 9.29 -0.70
C LEU A 11 2.92 9.71 -2.14
N PRO A 12 2.08 9.45 -3.15
CA PRO A 12 2.40 9.80 -4.54
C PRO A 12 2.52 11.31 -4.74
N ILE A 13 1.75 12.09 -3.98
CA ILE A 13 1.79 13.55 -4.06
C ILE A 13 3.11 14.09 -3.50
N LEU A 14 3.49 13.65 -2.30
CA LEU A 14 4.75 14.04 -1.69
C LEU A 14 5.95 13.58 -2.51
N ALA A 15 5.89 12.38 -3.14
CA ALA A 15 6.92 11.90 -4.04
C ALA A 15 7.07 12.78 -5.28
N LYS A 16 5.95 13.16 -5.92
CA LYS A 16 5.97 14.09 -7.06
C LYS A 16 6.54 15.45 -6.68
N LEU A 17 6.17 15.99 -5.52
CA LEU A 17 6.74 17.23 -5.00
C LEU A 17 8.25 17.11 -4.72
N ALA A 18 8.69 15.96 -4.20
CA ALA A 18 10.10 15.67 -3.96
C ALA A 18 10.88 15.60 -5.28
N TYR A 19 10.33 14.97 -6.31
CA TYR A 19 10.95 14.96 -7.65
C TYR A 19 11.04 16.36 -8.25
N GLY A 20 9.99 17.16 -8.12
CA GLY A 20 10.00 18.58 -8.52
C GLY A 20 11.00 19.44 -7.74
N ALA A 21 11.39 19.03 -6.53
CA ALA A 21 12.44 19.64 -5.73
C ALA A 21 13.85 19.10 -6.05
N GLY A 22 14.01 18.27 -7.09
CA GLY A 22 15.28 17.72 -7.55
C GLY A 22 15.77 16.49 -6.80
N ILE A 23 14.94 15.88 -5.94
CA ILE A 23 15.30 14.64 -5.25
C ILE A 23 15.08 13.46 -6.20
N ARG A 24 16.11 12.62 -6.38
CA ARG A 24 16.03 11.40 -7.18
C ARG A 24 15.37 10.26 -6.37
N PRO A 25 14.72 9.28 -7.05
CA PRO A 25 14.07 8.16 -6.36
C PRO A 25 15.00 7.40 -5.40
N ALA A 26 16.24 7.12 -5.79
CA ALA A 26 17.20 6.42 -4.94
C ALA A 26 17.48 7.19 -3.65
N ALA A 27 17.80 8.48 -3.72
CA ALA A 27 18.07 9.33 -2.56
C ALA A 27 16.82 9.46 -1.66
N LEU A 28 15.63 9.61 -2.26
CA LEU A 28 14.36 9.67 -1.55
C LEU A 28 14.08 8.38 -0.77
N LEU A 29 14.21 7.24 -1.43
CA LEU A 29 13.95 5.93 -0.82
C LEU A 29 14.98 5.60 0.25
N ALA A 30 16.27 5.90 0.01
CA ALA A 30 17.33 5.73 0.98
C ALA A 30 17.04 6.51 2.28
N ALA A 31 16.81 7.81 2.17
CA ALA A 31 16.53 8.67 3.32
C ALA A 31 15.21 8.30 4.02
N ARG A 32 14.15 8.03 3.26
CA ARG A 32 12.85 7.59 3.76
C ARG A 32 12.99 6.36 4.64
N PHE A 33 13.66 5.30 4.15
CA PHE A 33 13.78 4.05 4.88
C PHE A 33 14.82 4.08 5.97
N ALA A 34 15.88 4.90 5.86
CA ALA A 34 16.80 5.15 6.96
C ALA A 34 16.10 5.82 8.15
N ILE A 35 15.32 6.87 7.90
CA ILE A 35 14.51 7.55 8.93
C ILE A 35 13.45 6.60 9.50
N ALA A 36 12.74 5.86 8.64
CA ALA A 36 11.72 4.90 9.09
C ALA A 36 12.34 3.79 9.96
N THR A 37 13.51 3.28 9.60
CA THR A 37 14.25 2.27 10.40
C THR A 37 14.57 2.83 11.79
N ALA A 38 15.10 4.04 11.88
CA ALA A 38 15.42 4.68 13.16
C ALA A 38 14.15 4.86 14.02
N LEU A 39 13.07 5.36 13.43
CA LEU A 39 11.80 5.57 14.15
C LEU A 39 11.17 4.24 14.59
N PHE A 40 11.16 3.21 13.73
CA PHE A 40 10.65 1.90 14.12
C PHE A 40 11.53 1.22 15.16
N ALA A 41 12.84 1.41 15.13
CA ALA A 41 13.73 0.91 16.18
C ALA A 41 13.40 1.51 17.57
N LEU A 42 13.01 2.79 17.63
CA LEU A 42 12.53 3.43 18.85
C LEU A 42 11.16 2.92 19.30
N LEU A 43 10.30 2.53 18.36
CA LEU A 43 8.94 2.05 18.62
C LEU A 43 8.88 0.54 18.90
N ALA A 44 9.76 -0.25 18.29
CA ALA A 44 9.85 -1.70 18.46
C ALA A 44 10.43 -2.05 19.82
N ARG A 45 9.56 -2.12 20.83
CA ARG A 45 9.97 -2.51 22.20
C ARG A 45 9.72 -4.01 22.39
N GLY A 46 10.69 -4.71 22.97
CA GLY A 46 10.62 -6.12 23.31
C GLY A 46 11.79 -6.92 22.76
N GLU A 47 11.73 -8.23 22.94
CA GLU A 47 12.77 -9.15 22.45
C GLU A 47 12.77 -9.23 20.92
N ALA A 48 13.95 -9.38 20.37
CA ALA A 48 14.11 -9.60 18.94
C ALA A 48 13.48 -10.96 18.55
N PRO A 49 12.75 -11.06 17.44
CA PRO A 49 12.16 -12.32 17.02
C PRO A 49 13.24 -13.37 16.72
N PRO A 50 12.91 -14.67 16.86
CA PRO A 50 13.82 -15.76 16.54
C PRO A 50 14.39 -15.63 15.13
N TRP A 51 15.60 -16.19 14.90
CA TRP A 51 16.29 -16.08 13.62
C TRP A 51 15.44 -16.49 12.40
N ARG A 52 14.69 -17.57 12.52
CA ARG A 52 13.80 -18.06 11.44
C ARG A 52 12.70 -17.05 11.09
N GLU A 53 12.15 -16.37 12.07
CA GLU A 53 11.14 -15.30 11.84
C GLU A 53 11.80 -14.07 11.21
N ARG A 54 13.01 -13.69 11.67
CA ARG A 54 13.76 -12.58 11.06
C ARG A 54 14.04 -12.82 9.59
N LEU A 55 14.43 -14.04 9.20
CA LEU A 55 14.62 -14.42 7.79
C LEU A 55 13.34 -14.25 6.96
N ARG A 56 12.20 -14.66 7.50
CA ARG A 56 10.89 -14.47 6.83
C ARG A 56 10.55 -12.98 6.66
N LEU A 57 10.79 -12.17 7.69
CA LEU A 57 10.56 -10.73 7.65
C LEU A 57 11.53 -10.03 6.68
N TRP A 58 12.77 -10.46 6.60
CA TRP A 58 13.73 -9.94 5.62
C TRP A 58 13.35 -10.37 4.19
N GLY A 59 12.88 -11.60 3.98
CA GLY A 59 12.30 -12.02 2.70
C GLY A 59 11.11 -11.15 2.29
N LEU A 60 10.23 -10.83 3.24
CA LEU A 60 9.14 -9.89 3.02
C LEU A 60 9.67 -8.49 2.67
N GLY A 61 10.75 -8.06 3.32
CA GLY A 61 11.45 -6.81 3.01
C GLY A 61 11.97 -6.76 1.58
N LEU A 62 12.53 -7.85 1.04
CA LEU A 62 12.99 -7.92 -0.35
C LEU A 62 11.83 -7.75 -1.35
N VAL A 63 10.69 -8.37 -1.09
CA VAL A 63 9.47 -8.15 -1.90
C VAL A 63 9.05 -6.69 -1.84
N PHE A 64 9.15 -6.05 -0.66
CA PHE A 64 8.79 -4.65 -0.49
C PHE A 64 9.79 -3.69 -1.16
N VAL A 65 11.08 -4.03 -1.21
CA VAL A 65 12.08 -3.30 -2.02
C VAL A 65 11.64 -3.27 -3.49
N THR A 66 11.35 -4.43 -4.07
CA THR A 66 10.89 -4.51 -5.48
C THR A 66 9.60 -3.72 -5.68
N ASN A 67 8.65 -3.81 -4.74
CA ASN A 67 7.40 -3.05 -4.78
C ASN A 67 7.64 -1.54 -4.78
N THR A 68 8.45 -1.04 -3.86
CA THR A 68 8.71 0.40 -3.77
C THR A 68 9.56 0.90 -4.95
N PHE A 69 10.47 0.10 -5.46
CA PHE A 69 11.20 0.42 -6.68
C PHE A 69 10.26 0.64 -7.87
N THR A 70 9.40 -0.34 -8.16
CA THR A 70 8.46 -0.24 -9.29
C THR A 70 7.47 0.92 -9.12
N TYR A 71 6.99 1.14 -7.90
CA TYR A 71 6.09 2.24 -7.56
C TYR A 71 6.73 3.62 -7.85
N PHE A 72 7.91 3.87 -7.31
CA PHE A 72 8.56 5.16 -7.43
C PHE A 72 9.08 5.41 -8.85
N THR A 73 9.49 4.37 -9.57
CA THR A 73 9.82 4.46 -11.00
C THR A 73 8.58 4.79 -11.84
N ALA A 74 7.43 4.20 -11.54
CA ALA A 74 6.18 4.57 -12.23
C ALA A 74 5.85 6.06 -12.04
N LEU A 75 6.03 6.59 -10.83
CA LEU A 75 5.77 7.99 -10.51
C LEU A 75 6.69 8.99 -11.24
N GLU A 76 7.83 8.56 -11.78
CA GLU A 76 8.68 9.45 -12.57
C GLU A 76 8.00 9.89 -13.87
N THR A 77 7.24 9.02 -14.50
CA THR A 77 6.70 9.21 -15.85
C THR A 77 5.18 9.24 -15.93
N VAL A 78 4.48 8.71 -14.93
CA VAL A 78 3.01 8.62 -14.87
C VAL A 78 2.46 9.55 -13.79
N SER A 79 1.26 10.09 -14.00
CA SER A 79 0.59 10.96 -13.00
C SER A 79 0.30 10.21 -11.70
N ALA A 80 0.27 10.94 -10.58
CA ALA A 80 0.01 10.34 -9.26
C ALA A 80 -1.36 9.64 -9.19
N ALA A 81 -2.38 10.27 -9.78
CA ALA A 81 -3.72 9.69 -9.84
C ALA A 81 -3.76 8.41 -10.68
N THR A 82 -3.09 8.39 -11.84
CA THR A 82 -3.05 7.20 -12.71
C THR A 82 -2.32 6.04 -12.04
N VAL A 83 -1.17 6.31 -11.41
CA VAL A 83 -0.43 5.28 -10.65
C VAL A 83 -1.29 4.72 -9.53
N ALA A 84 -1.96 5.58 -8.74
CA ALA A 84 -2.85 5.14 -7.67
C ALA A 84 -3.99 4.25 -8.20
N LEU A 85 -4.65 4.64 -9.30
CA LEU A 85 -5.73 3.86 -9.90
C LEU A 85 -5.25 2.49 -10.37
N LEU A 86 -4.11 2.42 -11.07
CA LEU A 86 -3.59 1.15 -11.59
C LEU A 86 -3.17 0.20 -10.46
N ILE A 87 -2.51 0.71 -9.43
CA ILE A 87 -2.13 -0.09 -8.26
C ILE A 87 -3.35 -0.64 -7.54
N TYR A 88 -4.46 0.10 -7.51
CA TYR A 88 -5.67 -0.32 -6.83
C TYR A 88 -6.41 -1.51 -7.47
N SER A 89 -5.86 -2.10 -8.52
CA SER A 89 -6.23 -3.46 -8.96
C SER A 89 -5.72 -4.57 -8.00
N TYR A 90 -4.77 -4.25 -7.09
CA TYR A 90 -4.17 -5.25 -6.19
C TYR A 90 -5.19 -6.03 -5.32
N PRO A 91 -6.33 -5.49 -4.81
CA PRO A 91 -7.22 -6.28 -3.99
C PRO A 91 -7.84 -7.46 -4.73
N VAL A 92 -8.09 -7.29 -6.03
CA VAL A 92 -8.56 -8.37 -6.89
C VAL A 92 -7.46 -9.40 -7.13
N ILE A 93 -6.23 -8.92 -7.38
CA ILE A 93 -5.06 -9.78 -7.55
C ILE A 93 -4.78 -10.58 -6.27
N VAL A 94 -4.91 -9.96 -5.08
CA VAL A 94 -4.80 -10.65 -3.79
C VAL A 94 -5.77 -11.83 -3.70
N THR A 95 -7.03 -11.63 -4.08
CA THR A 95 -8.03 -12.70 -4.06
C THR A 95 -7.69 -13.82 -5.02
N LEU A 96 -7.22 -13.50 -6.23
CA LEU A 96 -6.80 -14.50 -7.20
C LEU A 96 -5.58 -15.29 -6.69
N LEU A 97 -4.58 -14.61 -6.14
CA LEU A 97 -3.39 -15.26 -5.58
C LEU A 97 -3.73 -16.09 -4.33
N ALA A 98 -4.64 -15.62 -3.48
CA ALA A 98 -5.11 -16.37 -2.31
C ALA A 98 -5.85 -17.65 -2.73
N ALA A 99 -6.66 -17.60 -3.78
CA ALA A 99 -7.33 -18.76 -4.34
C ALA A 99 -6.34 -19.76 -4.96
N LEU A 100 -5.36 -19.29 -5.73
CA LEU A 100 -4.31 -20.15 -6.30
C LEU A 100 -3.44 -20.80 -5.21
N ALA A 101 -3.25 -20.10 -4.08
CA ALA A 101 -2.55 -20.63 -2.92
C ALA A 101 -3.41 -21.57 -2.06
N GLY A 102 -4.65 -21.88 -2.46
CA GLY A 102 -5.58 -22.71 -1.72
C GLY A 102 -6.09 -22.12 -0.41
N LEU A 103 -5.97 -20.80 -0.24
CA LEU A 103 -6.37 -20.08 0.97
C LEU A 103 -7.84 -19.64 0.92
N GLU A 104 -8.38 -19.42 -0.29
CA GLU A 104 -9.75 -18.99 -0.52
C GLU A 104 -10.38 -19.72 -1.71
N ILE A 105 -11.71 -19.87 -1.69
CA ILE A 105 -12.48 -20.43 -2.82
C ILE A 105 -12.79 -19.30 -3.81
N LEU A 106 -12.41 -19.48 -5.08
CA LEU A 106 -12.73 -18.55 -6.14
C LEU A 106 -14.23 -18.53 -6.41
N ARG A 107 -14.85 -17.39 -6.20
CA ARG A 107 -16.31 -17.21 -6.42
C ARG A 107 -16.52 -16.44 -7.73
N LEU A 108 -17.69 -16.64 -8.36
CA LEU A 108 -18.05 -15.93 -9.60
C LEU A 108 -17.92 -14.40 -9.46
N ARG A 109 -18.29 -13.84 -8.30
CA ARG A 109 -18.11 -12.42 -8.00
C ARG A 109 -16.64 -11.97 -8.08
N SER A 110 -15.70 -12.83 -7.68
CA SER A 110 -14.26 -12.54 -7.75
C SER A 110 -13.77 -12.49 -9.19
N LEU A 111 -14.30 -13.35 -10.05
CA LEU A 111 -14.01 -13.32 -11.49
C LEU A 111 -14.59 -12.05 -12.14
N LEU A 112 -15.84 -11.69 -11.82
CA LEU A 112 -16.46 -10.46 -12.31
C LEU A 112 -15.71 -9.22 -11.83
N ALA A 113 -15.29 -9.19 -10.55
CA ALA A 113 -14.46 -8.12 -10.02
C ALA A 113 -13.10 -8.03 -10.74
N ALA A 114 -12.48 -9.19 -11.09
CA ALA A 114 -11.26 -9.21 -11.87
C ALA A 114 -11.46 -8.58 -13.25
N VAL A 115 -12.50 -8.96 -13.97
CA VAL A 115 -12.83 -8.40 -15.30
C VAL A 115 -13.04 -6.88 -15.21
N LEU A 116 -13.81 -6.42 -14.22
CA LEU A 116 -14.04 -4.98 -13.99
C LEU A 116 -12.74 -4.23 -13.66
N ALA A 117 -11.88 -4.79 -12.80
CA ALA A 117 -10.61 -4.18 -12.44
C ALA A 117 -9.68 -4.08 -13.65
N PHE A 118 -9.54 -5.14 -14.44
CA PHE A 118 -8.71 -5.12 -15.65
C PHE A 118 -9.26 -4.17 -16.71
N ALA A 119 -10.57 -4.13 -16.91
CA ALA A 119 -11.20 -3.13 -17.79
C ALA A 119 -10.91 -1.71 -17.29
N GLY A 120 -11.08 -1.45 -16.00
CA GLY A 120 -10.76 -0.16 -15.37
C GLY A 120 -9.30 0.23 -15.55
N CYS A 121 -8.36 -0.70 -15.38
CA CYS A 121 -6.94 -0.46 -15.67
C CYS A 121 -6.71 -0.11 -17.15
N ALA A 122 -7.34 -0.80 -18.08
CA ALA A 122 -7.22 -0.52 -19.51
C ALA A 122 -7.74 0.89 -19.85
N PHE A 123 -8.88 1.33 -19.29
CA PHE A 123 -9.38 2.68 -19.46
C PHE A 123 -8.46 3.73 -18.81
N THR A 124 -7.95 3.47 -17.62
CA THR A 124 -7.02 4.36 -16.93
C THR A 124 -5.68 4.48 -17.67
N ALA A 125 -5.20 3.37 -18.23
CA ALA A 125 -3.97 3.33 -18.99
C ALA A 125 -4.12 3.85 -20.43
N SER A 126 -5.34 4.13 -20.91
CA SER A 126 -5.56 4.65 -22.26
C SER A 126 -5.45 6.17 -22.29
N GLY A 127 -4.43 6.70 -22.96
CA GLY A 127 -4.19 8.15 -23.12
C GLY A 127 -2.80 8.43 -23.67
N PRO A 128 -2.45 9.70 -23.98
CA PRO A 128 -1.16 10.04 -24.58
C PRO A 128 0.06 9.65 -23.72
N VAL A 129 -0.12 9.48 -22.40
CA VAL A 129 0.92 9.08 -21.43
C VAL A 129 0.90 7.57 -21.16
N ALA A 130 -0.07 6.85 -21.72
CA ALA A 130 -0.43 5.48 -21.35
C ALA A 130 0.42 4.37 -21.99
N ALA A 131 1.28 4.67 -22.94
CA ALA A 131 2.06 3.66 -23.66
C ALA A 131 3.51 3.50 -23.17
N GLY A 132 3.85 4.12 -22.03
CA GLY A 132 5.21 4.14 -21.52
C GLY A 132 5.51 3.04 -20.49
N PRO A 133 6.80 2.79 -20.20
CA PRO A 133 7.23 1.80 -19.21
C PRO A 133 6.67 2.07 -17.80
N GLY A 134 6.30 3.30 -17.47
CA GLY A 134 5.73 3.67 -16.18
C GLY A 134 4.41 2.98 -15.87
N VAL A 135 3.55 2.74 -16.88
CA VAL A 135 2.29 1.97 -16.70
C VAL A 135 2.60 0.51 -16.36
N ALA A 136 3.58 -0.09 -17.07
CA ALA A 136 4.01 -1.44 -16.76
C ALA A 136 4.57 -1.56 -15.33
N PHE A 137 5.34 -0.57 -14.89
CA PHE A 137 5.82 -0.50 -13.51
C PHE A 137 4.68 -0.34 -12.48
N ALA A 138 3.65 0.48 -12.79
CA ALA A 138 2.49 0.63 -11.91
C ALA A 138 1.70 -0.69 -11.77
N LEU A 139 1.47 -1.41 -12.87
CA LEU A 139 0.82 -2.72 -12.85
C LEU A 139 1.68 -3.79 -12.16
N ALA A 140 2.99 -3.80 -12.41
CA ALA A 140 3.91 -4.67 -11.69
C ALA A 140 3.86 -4.40 -10.18
N THR A 141 3.78 -3.14 -9.77
CA THR A 141 3.60 -2.76 -8.36
C THR A 141 2.33 -3.39 -7.78
N ALA A 142 1.20 -3.38 -8.51
CA ALA A 142 -0.03 -4.01 -8.03
C ALA A 142 0.13 -5.51 -7.77
N VAL A 143 0.79 -6.22 -8.69
CA VAL A 143 1.05 -7.67 -8.56
C VAL A 143 2.00 -7.95 -7.38
N ILE A 144 3.10 -7.20 -7.29
CA ILE A 144 4.10 -7.39 -6.24
C ILE A 144 3.51 -7.03 -4.88
N TYR A 145 2.69 -5.97 -4.81
CA TYR A 145 2.01 -5.59 -3.57
C TYR A 145 0.99 -6.63 -3.13
N ALA A 146 0.26 -7.23 -4.07
CA ALA A 146 -0.62 -8.35 -3.78
C ALA A 146 0.15 -9.55 -3.20
N ALA A 147 1.29 -9.90 -3.78
CA ALA A 147 2.18 -10.92 -3.24
C ALA A 147 2.71 -10.55 -1.84
N TYR A 148 3.11 -9.30 -1.63
CA TYR A 148 3.51 -8.78 -0.32
C TYR A 148 2.43 -8.97 0.75
N ILE A 149 1.17 -8.69 0.42
CA ILE A 149 0.04 -8.86 1.35
C ILE A 149 -0.18 -10.34 1.69
N VAL A 150 -0.18 -11.22 0.68
CA VAL A 150 -0.37 -12.66 0.88
C VAL A 150 0.79 -13.27 1.67
N LEU A 151 2.03 -12.93 1.36
CA LEU A 151 3.21 -13.38 2.11
C LEU A 151 3.24 -12.77 3.51
N GLY A 152 2.91 -11.50 3.64
CA GLY A 152 2.88 -10.77 4.90
C GLY A 152 1.88 -11.36 5.89
N SER A 153 0.72 -11.80 5.42
CA SER A 153 -0.27 -12.47 6.27
C SER A 153 0.25 -13.77 6.90
N ARG A 154 1.22 -14.42 6.26
CA ARG A 154 1.86 -15.66 6.78
C ARG A 154 3.14 -15.35 7.57
N PHE A 155 4.01 -14.47 7.06
CA PHE A 155 5.34 -14.25 7.59
C PHE A 155 5.36 -13.31 8.80
N ALA A 156 4.40 -12.37 8.88
CA ALA A 156 4.25 -11.47 10.01
C ALA A 156 3.20 -11.94 11.04
N ALA A 157 2.60 -13.13 10.84
CA ALA A 157 1.64 -13.68 11.79
C ALA A 157 2.28 -13.87 13.18
N GLY A 158 1.64 -13.32 14.22
CA GLY A 158 2.14 -13.40 15.60
C GLY A 158 3.26 -12.39 15.95
N VAL A 159 3.80 -11.67 14.98
CA VAL A 159 4.82 -10.64 15.21
C VAL A 159 4.17 -9.27 15.42
N LYS A 160 4.69 -8.48 16.37
CA LYS A 160 4.24 -7.10 16.58
C LYS A 160 4.45 -6.28 15.31
N ALA A 161 3.48 -5.44 14.98
CA ALA A 161 3.48 -4.63 13.75
C ALA A 161 4.75 -3.76 13.61
N GLU A 162 5.19 -3.14 14.70
CA GLU A 162 6.38 -2.29 14.74
C GLU A 162 7.65 -3.11 14.48
N THR A 163 7.72 -4.33 15.00
CA THR A 163 8.85 -5.24 14.80
C THR A 163 8.91 -5.73 13.34
N ALA A 164 7.78 -6.12 12.77
CA ALA A 164 7.72 -6.51 11.36
C ALA A 164 8.10 -5.34 10.45
N ALA A 165 7.55 -4.14 10.71
CA ALA A 165 7.87 -2.92 9.97
C ALA A 165 9.34 -2.54 10.07
N LEU A 166 9.96 -2.70 11.26
CA LEU A 166 11.40 -2.47 11.46
C LEU A 166 12.24 -3.34 10.52
N HIS A 167 11.99 -4.66 10.49
CA HIS A 167 12.77 -5.58 9.66
C HIS A 167 12.59 -5.31 8.15
N VAL A 168 11.37 -4.98 7.72
CA VAL A 168 11.11 -4.58 6.33
C VAL A 168 11.85 -3.28 6.00
N ALA A 169 11.77 -2.26 6.87
CA ALA A 169 12.44 -0.99 6.66
C ALA A 169 13.98 -1.13 6.62
N GLN A 170 14.56 -2.01 7.46
CA GLN A 170 16.00 -2.31 7.46
C GLN A 170 16.45 -2.87 6.11
N VAL A 171 15.71 -3.82 5.52
CA VAL A 171 16.04 -4.37 4.20
C VAL A 171 15.95 -3.30 3.12
N CYS A 172 14.90 -2.47 3.17
CA CYS A 172 14.77 -1.36 2.24
C CYS A 172 15.92 -0.35 2.38
N ALA A 173 16.29 0.02 3.60
CA ALA A 173 17.44 0.89 3.82
C ALA A 173 18.75 0.26 3.31
N ALA A 174 18.96 -1.03 3.59
CA ALA A 174 20.14 -1.76 3.13
C ALA A 174 20.23 -1.86 1.60
N ALA A 175 19.10 -1.88 0.90
CA ALA A 175 19.06 -1.88 -0.56
C ALA A 175 19.24 -0.47 -1.16
N TYR A 176 18.53 0.52 -0.62
CA TYR A 176 18.47 1.85 -1.23
C TYR A 176 19.62 2.77 -0.84
N VAL A 177 20.22 2.62 0.35
CA VAL A 177 21.35 3.46 0.75
C VAL A 177 22.57 3.23 -0.15
N PRO A 178 23.02 1.97 -0.42
CA PRO A 178 24.10 1.75 -1.38
C PRO A 178 23.78 2.24 -2.79
N TRP A 179 22.54 2.06 -3.25
CA TRP A 179 22.11 2.56 -4.57
C TRP A 179 22.20 4.10 -4.64
N ALA A 180 21.71 4.81 -3.62
CA ALA A 180 21.82 6.27 -3.57
C ALA A 180 23.26 6.77 -3.54
N ILE A 181 24.15 6.08 -2.82
CA ILE A 181 25.59 6.39 -2.79
C ILE A 181 26.21 6.15 -4.17
N PHE A 182 25.88 5.04 -4.83
CA PHE A 182 26.39 4.71 -6.15
C PHE A 182 25.93 5.71 -7.22
N GLU A 183 24.69 6.19 -7.14
CA GLU A 183 24.17 7.25 -8.04
C GLU A 183 24.90 8.59 -7.85
N GLY A 184 25.51 8.80 -6.68
CA GLY A 184 26.27 10.01 -6.37
C GLY A 184 25.44 11.29 -6.32
N ARG A 185 24.11 11.20 -6.34
CA ARG A 185 23.17 12.31 -6.29
C ARG A 185 22.41 12.31 -4.98
N GLY A 186 22.85 13.18 -4.07
CA GLY A 186 22.21 13.37 -2.77
C GLY A 186 20.91 14.17 -2.83
N ILE A 187 20.37 14.44 -1.64
CA ILE A 187 19.26 15.37 -1.46
C ILE A 187 19.84 16.79 -1.48
N PRO A 188 19.25 17.72 -2.26
CA PRO A 188 19.70 19.11 -2.28
C PRO A 188 19.76 19.71 -0.88
N PRO A 189 20.78 20.54 -0.54
CA PRO A 189 21.03 21.01 0.83
C PRO A 189 20.09 22.13 1.31
N HIS A 190 18.92 22.27 0.69
CA HIS A 190 17.91 23.24 1.08
C HIS A 190 16.88 22.65 2.06
N PRO A 191 16.25 23.44 2.94
CA PRO A 191 15.28 22.93 3.90
C PRO A 191 14.07 22.24 3.29
N ARG A 192 13.54 22.75 2.16
CA ARG A 192 12.33 22.22 1.52
C ARG A 192 12.44 20.74 1.09
N PRO A 193 13.49 20.29 0.36
CA PRO A 193 13.70 18.87 0.07
C PRO A 193 13.70 18.00 1.33
N TRP A 194 14.40 18.41 2.37
CA TRP A 194 14.47 17.64 3.63
C TRP A 194 13.13 17.56 4.37
N LEU A 195 12.34 18.65 4.37
CA LEU A 195 11.00 18.62 4.92
C LEU A 195 10.10 17.61 4.19
N LEU A 196 10.20 17.52 2.85
CA LEU A 196 9.48 16.54 2.06
C LEU A 196 9.91 15.11 2.39
N VAL A 197 11.22 14.85 2.52
CA VAL A 197 11.74 13.54 2.92
C VAL A 197 11.24 13.12 4.29
N VAL A 198 11.30 14.01 5.28
CA VAL A 198 10.79 13.75 6.63
C VAL A 198 9.28 13.53 6.61
N ALA A 199 8.53 14.34 5.87
CA ALA A 199 7.08 14.17 5.72
C ALA A 199 6.74 12.79 5.13
N ILE A 200 7.46 12.33 4.10
CA ILE A 200 7.29 11.01 3.50
C ILE A 200 7.66 9.89 4.47
N ALA A 201 8.75 10.04 5.22
CA ALA A 201 9.17 9.04 6.19
C ALA A 201 8.17 8.92 7.36
N VAL A 202 7.63 10.03 7.83
CA VAL A 202 6.73 10.04 8.99
C VAL A 202 5.30 9.69 8.57
N VAL A 203 4.69 10.44 7.64
CA VAL A 203 3.26 10.33 7.35
C VAL A 203 2.92 9.05 6.58
N PRO A 204 3.30 8.87 5.30
CA PRO A 204 2.92 7.69 4.53
C PRO A 204 3.81 6.47 4.80
N THR A 205 4.76 6.54 5.76
CA THR A 205 5.56 5.35 6.11
C THR A 205 5.30 4.95 7.55
N VAL A 206 5.72 5.73 8.55
CA VAL A 206 5.61 5.31 9.96
C VAL A 206 4.14 5.33 10.43
N VAL A 207 3.46 6.46 10.26
CA VAL A 207 2.06 6.59 10.71
C VAL A 207 1.15 5.66 9.91
N ALA A 208 1.28 5.63 8.59
CA ALA A 208 0.44 4.80 7.72
C ALA A 208 0.61 3.31 8.03
N LEU A 209 1.85 2.81 8.04
CA LEU A 209 2.11 1.39 8.25
C LEU A 209 1.71 0.92 9.66
N ARG A 210 2.03 1.72 10.70
CA ARG A 210 1.64 1.39 12.08
C ARG A 210 0.12 1.32 12.22
N THR A 211 -0.60 2.33 11.74
CA THR A 211 -2.06 2.39 11.84
C THR A 211 -2.75 1.35 10.94
N PHE A 212 -2.14 1.00 9.80
CA PHE A 212 -2.58 -0.10 8.94
C PHE A 212 -2.52 -1.44 9.67
N LEU A 213 -1.35 -1.81 10.15
CA LEU A 213 -1.13 -3.11 10.80
C LEU A 213 -1.96 -3.23 12.09
N SER A 214 -2.05 -2.15 12.88
CA SER A 214 -2.93 -2.11 14.07
C SER A 214 -4.41 -2.22 13.71
N GLY A 215 -4.83 -1.63 12.60
CA GLY A 215 -6.20 -1.70 12.11
C GLY A 215 -6.53 -3.07 11.52
N LEU A 216 -5.62 -3.65 10.74
CA LEU A 216 -5.78 -4.96 10.09
C LEU A 216 -6.10 -6.07 11.10
N GLY A 217 -5.40 -6.08 12.25
CA GLY A 217 -5.65 -7.03 13.32
C GLY A 217 -7.02 -6.89 13.99
N ARG A 218 -7.65 -5.69 13.91
CA ARG A 218 -8.96 -5.41 14.52
C ARG A 218 -10.14 -5.64 13.59
N VAL A 219 -10.01 -5.26 12.31
CA VAL A 219 -11.15 -5.28 11.37
C VAL A 219 -11.11 -6.48 10.43
N GLY A 220 -9.98 -7.17 10.35
CA GLY A 220 -9.74 -8.26 9.42
C GLY A 220 -9.43 -7.80 7.99
N PRO A 221 -8.89 -8.70 7.14
CA PRO A 221 -8.34 -8.35 5.83
C PRO A 221 -9.39 -7.79 4.85
N ALA A 222 -10.59 -8.38 4.78
CA ALA A 222 -11.63 -7.93 3.86
C ALA A 222 -12.12 -6.50 4.15
N ARG A 223 -12.40 -6.18 5.43
CA ARG A 223 -12.80 -4.83 5.83
C ARG A 223 -11.64 -3.83 5.70
N ALA A 224 -10.42 -4.29 5.96
CA ALA A 224 -9.23 -3.49 5.76
C ALA A 224 -9.09 -3.05 4.29
N ALA A 225 -9.29 -3.97 3.34
CA ALA A 225 -9.22 -3.67 1.91
C ALA A 225 -10.24 -2.61 1.47
N VAL A 226 -11.51 -2.72 1.94
CA VAL A 226 -12.55 -1.70 1.65
C VAL A 226 -12.16 -0.33 2.22
N LEU A 227 -11.74 -0.29 3.50
CA LEU A 227 -11.38 0.97 4.14
C LEU A 227 -10.12 1.60 3.51
N SER A 228 -9.20 0.76 3.01
CA SER A 228 -8.01 1.24 2.29
C SER A 228 -8.34 1.85 0.93
N SER A 229 -9.51 1.57 0.33
CA SER A 229 -9.94 2.21 -0.93
C SER A 229 -10.08 3.73 -0.79
N PHE A 230 -10.23 4.23 0.43
CA PHE A 230 -10.22 5.67 0.72
C PHE A 230 -8.90 6.35 0.33
N GLU A 231 -7.79 5.62 0.29
CA GLU A 231 -6.49 6.08 -0.20
C GLU A 231 -6.58 6.66 -1.62
N VAL A 232 -7.29 5.98 -2.54
CA VAL A 232 -7.46 6.45 -3.93
C VAL A 232 -8.18 7.79 -3.97
N VAL A 233 -9.24 7.92 -3.16
CA VAL A 233 -10.00 9.18 -3.09
C VAL A 233 -9.11 10.32 -2.62
N VAL A 234 -8.31 10.08 -1.57
CA VAL A 234 -7.37 11.07 -1.06
C VAL A 234 -6.30 11.41 -2.10
N THR A 235 -5.71 10.40 -2.75
CA THR A 235 -4.70 10.63 -3.79
C THR A 235 -5.27 11.43 -4.96
N MET A 236 -6.44 11.06 -5.47
CA MET A 236 -7.09 11.79 -6.59
C MET A 236 -7.40 13.23 -6.20
N ALA A 237 -7.98 13.45 -5.02
CA ALA A 237 -8.29 14.79 -4.54
C ALA A 237 -7.02 15.65 -4.43
N LEU A 238 -5.96 15.11 -3.83
CA LEU A 238 -4.69 15.81 -3.67
C LEU A 238 -3.94 16.01 -5.00
N SER A 239 -4.01 15.06 -5.94
CA SER A 239 -3.38 15.22 -7.25
C SER A 239 -4.02 16.35 -8.06
N ILE A 240 -5.33 16.45 -8.02
CA ILE A 240 -6.06 17.55 -8.68
C ILE A 240 -5.75 18.89 -8.01
N THR A 241 -5.81 18.94 -6.68
CA THR A 241 -5.70 20.22 -5.94
C THR A 241 -4.28 20.72 -5.77
N LEU A 242 -3.31 19.85 -5.53
CA LEU A 242 -1.92 20.21 -5.23
C LEU A 242 -0.98 20.08 -6.43
N LEU A 243 -1.22 19.12 -7.33
CA LEU A 243 -0.38 18.92 -8.51
C LEU A 243 -1.00 19.50 -9.78
N GLY A 244 -2.25 19.96 -9.73
CA GLY A 244 -2.98 20.48 -10.90
C GLY A 244 -3.25 19.42 -11.97
N GLU A 245 -3.23 18.13 -11.60
CA GLU A 245 -3.50 17.02 -12.53
C GLU A 245 -4.95 17.08 -13.02
N ARG A 246 -5.15 16.89 -14.33
CA ARG A 246 -6.49 16.84 -14.94
C ARG A 246 -6.80 15.43 -15.36
N LEU A 247 -7.83 14.83 -14.77
CA LEU A 247 -8.30 13.50 -15.12
C LEU A 247 -9.25 13.61 -16.32
N GLY A 248 -8.94 12.90 -17.39
CA GLY A 248 -9.81 12.77 -18.54
C GLY A 248 -11.00 11.85 -18.28
N PRO A 249 -12.05 11.87 -19.15
CA PRO A 249 -13.24 11.03 -18.98
C PRO A 249 -12.93 9.53 -18.90
N ARG A 250 -11.92 9.07 -19.64
CA ARG A 250 -11.47 7.67 -19.61
C ARG A 250 -10.90 7.27 -18.26
N GLN A 251 -10.12 8.16 -17.61
CA GLN A 251 -9.57 7.92 -16.28
C GLN A 251 -10.67 7.91 -15.21
N TRP A 252 -11.67 8.77 -15.31
CA TRP A 252 -12.86 8.73 -14.45
C TRP A 252 -13.63 7.42 -14.59
N LEU A 253 -13.85 6.95 -15.85
CA LEU A 253 -14.47 5.65 -16.10
C LEU A 253 -13.63 4.52 -15.53
N GLY A 254 -12.31 4.54 -15.74
CA GLY A 254 -11.38 3.58 -15.16
C GLY A 254 -11.45 3.55 -13.63
N ALA A 255 -11.46 4.72 -13.00
CA ALA A 255 -11.59 4.86 -11.54
C ALA A 255 -12.90 4.23 -11.03
N THR A 256 -14.01 4.51 -11.69
CA THR A 256 -15.34 3.95 -11.34
C THR A 256 -15.34 2.43 -11.45
N LEU A 257 -14.77 1.88 -12.52
CA LEU A 257 -14.69 0.43 -12.72
C LEU A 257 -13.80 -0.25 -11.67
N ILE A 258 -12.61 0.33 -11.36
CA ILE A 258 -11.69 -0.22 -10.36
C ILE A 258 -12.32 -0.18 -8.96
N LEU A 259 -12.89 0.95 -8.55
CA LEU A 259 -13.56 1.07 -7.25
C LEU A 259 -14.80 0.16 -7.18
N GLY A 260 -15.56 0.07 -8.27
CA GLY A 260 -16.69 -0.86 -8.38
C GLY A 260 -16.26 -2.33 -8.24
N ALA A 261 -15.13 -2.70 -8.84
CA ALA A 261 -14.54 -4.04 -8.70
C ALA A 261 -14.15 -4.34 -7.24
N VAL A 262 -13.51 -3.38 -6.55
CA VAL A 262 -13.14 -3.51 -5.13
C VAL A 262 -14.39 -3.67 -4.26
N LEU A 263 -15.43 -2.88 -4.50
CA LEU A 263 -16.70 -3.00 -3.78
C LEU A 263 -17.38 -4.33 -4.05
N LEU A 264 -17.50 -4.76 -5.32
CA LEU A 264 -18.07 -6.05 -5.71
C LEU A 264 -17.33 -7.22 -5.05
N GLN A 265 -15.99 -7.17 -5.03
CA GLN A 265 -15.16 -8.18 -4.39
C GLN A 265 -15.50 -8.32 -2.89
N ASN A 266 -15.81 -7.22 -2.23
CA ASN A 266 -16.07 -7.18 -0.79
C ASN A 266 -17.56 -7.33 -0.43
N LEU A 267 -18.48 -7.40 -1.40
CA LEU A 267 -19.88 -7.71 -1.14
C LEU A 267 -20.01 -9.09 -0.49
N GLY A 268 -20.56 -9.14 0.73
CA GLY A 268 -20.69 -10.35 1.54
C GLY A 268 -19.50 -10.65 2.46
N ALA A 269 -18.44 -9.85 2.46
CA ALA A 269 -17.43 -9.83 3.52
C ALA A 269 -17.92 -9.10 4.77
N PHE A 270 -19.03 -8.37 4.67
CA PHE A 270 -19.73 -7.78 5.81
C PHE A 270 -20.80 -8.76 6.26
N PRO A 271 -20.67 -9.47 7.40
CA PRO A 271 -21.83 -10.11 8.01
C PRO A 271 -22.84 -9.00 8.33
N PRO A 272 -24.15 -9.26 8.11
CA PRO A 272 -25.17 -8.27 8.45
C PRO A 272 -24.99 -7.89 9.92
N PHE A 273 -25.15 -6.61 10.22
CA PHE A 273 -25.20 -6.06 11.58
C PHE A 273 -26.42 -6.65 12.31
N ALA A 274 -26.34 -7.91 12.72
CA ALA A 274 -27.42 -8.54 13.47
C ALA A 274 -26.87 -9.60 14.41
N ARG A 275 -27.13 -9.33 15.68
CA ARG A 275 -27.08 -10.20 16.84
C ARG A 275 -25.84 -10.07 17.76
N ALA A 276 -25.65 -8.86 18.28
CA ALA A 276 -25.09 -8.69 19.62
C ALA A 276 -26.14 -8.12 20.59
N ALA A 277 -27.41 -8.54 20.47
CA ALA A 277 -28.48 -8.10 21.36
C ALA A 277 -29.56 -9.18 21.47
N SER A 278 -29.23 -10.38 21.89
CA SER A 278 -30.20 -11.30 22.48
C SER A 278 -29.50 -12.51 23.10
N GLY A 279 -28.90 -12.30 24.23
CA GLY A 279 -28.26 -13.36 25.02
C GLY A 279 -28.14 -12.96 26.49
N GLY A 280 -29.04 -12.10 26.95
CA GLY A 280 -29.26 -11.85 28.35
C GLY A 280 -30.68 -12.30 28.69
N GLY A 281 -30.83 -13.46 29.24
CA GLY A 281 -32.13 -14.00 29.64
C GLY A 281 -31.96 -15.28 30.44
N THR A 282 -31.70 -15.15 31.71
CA THR A 282 -32.33 -15.80 32.85
C THR A 282 -32.72 -17.28 32.74
N SER A 283 -32.16 -18.01 33.62
CA SER A 283 -32.80 -18.85 34.66
C SER A 283 -31.72 -19.77 35.24
N GLY A 284 -31.35 -19.77 36.48
CA GLY A 284 -32.09 -19.73 37.72
C GLY A 284 -33.01 -20.91 37.89
N GLU A 285 -32.50 -21.96 38.53
CA GLU A 285 -33.20 -22.87 39.45
C GLU A 285 -32.31 -24.09 39.73
N ILE A 286 -31.72 -24.17 40.92
CA ILE A 286 -32.10 -24.96 42.09
C ILE A 286 -32.41 -26.45 41.74
N ARG A 287 -31.43 -27.30 41.98
CA ARG A 287 -31.49 -28.39 42.97
C ARG A 287 -30.12 -29.07 43.09
#